data_be119c13f1bea2df5db59153e49ddc4d
#
_entry.id   be119c13f1bea2df5db59153e49ddc4d
#
_cell.length_a   1.000
_cell.length_b   1.000
_cell.length_c   1.000
_cell.angle_alpha   90.00
_cell.angle_beta   90.00
_cell.angle_gamma   90.00
#
_symmetry.space_group_name_H-M   'P 1'
#
loop_
_entity.id
_entity.type
_entity.pdbx_description
1 polymer ?
#
loop_
_entity_poly.entity_id
_entity_poly.type
_entity_poly.pdbx_seq_one_letter_code
_entity_poly.pdbx_strand_id
1 'polypeptide(L)'
;MFIRLLLPVVAILLFLIEPVFALFSPVEMFDRIIYLVPRFLFMYLLFLAVYYDRKKSIIYGVIFGLLYDVFYIDIIGLYAVLYPLSCIFISKIVKYIQQSLAIVTILTVFFVALLELVIYEFFFLISFTSIGMEDFLLSRLVPTIFANLLFLILLGWIFKYFIKTRKLQSV
;
A
#
# COMPACT_ATOMS: atom_id res chain seq x y z
N MET A 1 19.74 12.58 -15.04
CA MET A 1 18.36 12.61 -15.54
C MET A 1 17.68 11.23 -15.43
N PHE A 2 18.29 10.15 -15.88
CA PHE A 2 17.77 8.77 -15.82
C PHE A 2 17.38 8.28 -14.41
N ILE A 3 18.10 8.70 -13.38
CA ILE A 3 17.92 8.23 -12.01
C ILE A 3 16.58 8.71 -11.38
N ARG A 4 16.12 9.91 -11.76
CA ARG A 4 14.83 10.46 -11.29
C ARG A 4 13.62 9.78 -11.92
N LEU A 5 13.78 9.22 -13.13
CA LEU A 5 12.74 8.47 -13.83
C LEU A 5 12.52 7.07 -13.28
N LEU A 6 13.48 6.51 -12.56
CA LEU A 6 13.40 5.14 -12.07
C LEU A 6 12.37 4.96 -10.93
N LEU A 7 12.16 6.00 -10.09
CA LEU A 7 11.16 5.94 -9.03
C LEU A 7 9.72 5.81 -9.56
N PRO A 8 9.27 6.65 -10.53
CA PRO A 8 7.94 6.46 -11.12
C PRO A 8 7.85 5.18 -11.95
N VAL A 9 8.93 4.72 -12.60
CA VAL A 9 8.92 3.45 -13.35
C VAL A 9 8.66 2.28 -12.41
N VAL A 10 9.32 2.22 -11.25
CA VAL A 10 9.03 1.19 -10.24
C VAL A 10 7.59 1.27 -9.74
N ALA A 11 7.07 2.47 -9.51
CA ALA A 11 5.67 2.64 -9.11
C ALA A 11 4.69 2.12 -10.18
N ILE A 12 4.96 2.40 -11.46
CA ILE A 12 4.16 1.87 -12.59
C ILE A 12 4.23 0.35 -12.65
N LEU A 13 5.43 -0.23 -12.52
CA LEU A 13 5.60 -1.68 -12.50
C LEU A 13 4.83 -2.34 -11.35
N LEU A 14 4.89 -1.77 -10.16
CA LEU A 14 4.15 -2.28 -9.00
C LEU A 14 2.63 -2.15 -9.20
N PHE A 15 2.17 -1.05 -9.79
CA PHE A 15 0.77 -0.85 -10.16
C PHE A 15 0.25 -1.92 -11.13
N LEU A 16 1.07 -2.30 -12.12
CA LEU A 16 0.71 -3.31 -13.12
C LEU A 16 0.83 -4.75 -12.59
N ILE A 17 1.76 -5.02 -11.68
CA ILE A 17 1.99 -6.35 -11.12
C ILE A 17 0.95 -6.70 -10.04
N GLU A 18 0.48 -5.72 -9.28
CA GLU A 18 -0.44 -5.93 -8.15
C GLU A 18 -1.72 -6.70 -8.53
N PRO A 19 -2.43 -6.40 -9.64
CA PRO A 19 -3.59 -7.17 -10.08
C PRO A 19 -3.24 -8.59 -10.54
N VAL A 20 -2.05 -8.81 -11.08
CA VAL A 20 -1.59 -10.15 -11.49
C VAL A 20 -1.51 -11.07 -10.26
N PHE A 21 -1.02 -10.55 -9.14
CA PHE A 21 -1.03 -11.31 -7.88
C PHE A 21 -2.44 -11.52 -7.34
N ALA A 22 -3.36 -10.57 -7.57
CA ALA A 22 -4.76 -10.73 -7.19
C ALA A 22 -5.48 -11.86 -7.96
N LEU A 23 -4.98 -12.27 -9.14
CA LEU A 23 -5.50 -13.43 -9.88
C LEU A 23 -5.26 -14.76 -9.15
N PHE A 24 -4.28 -14.84 -8.26
CA PHE A 24 -4.06 -16.02 -7.41
C PHE A 24 -4.96 -16.04 -6.16
N SER A 25 -5.78 -15.04 -5.97
CA SER A 25 -6.80 -14.91 -4.94
C SER A 25 -8.19 -14.93 -5.61
N PRO A 26 -9.20 -15.58 -5.06
CA PRO A 26 -9.26 -16.23 -3.75
C PRO A 26 -8.58 -17.60 -3.66
N VAL A 27 -8.17 -17.99 -2.46
CA VAL A 27 -7.60 -19.29 -2.13
C VAL A 27 -8.55 -20.01 -1.18
N GLU A 28 -8.93 -21.25 -1.49
CA GLU A 28 -9.70 -22.08 -0.57
C GLU A 28 -8.77 -22.71 0.47
N MET A 29 -8.92 -22.33 1.74
CA MET A 29 -8.20 -22.89 2.88
C MET A 29 -9.13 -23.06 4.08
N PHE A 30 -9.05 -24.21 4.75
CA PHE A 30 -9.84 -24.52 5.96
C PHE A 30 -11.36 -24.33 5.77
N ASP A 31 -11.91 -24.82 4.64
CA ASP A 31 -13.32 -24.67 4.25
C ASP A 31 -13.81 -23.22 4.17
N ARG A 32 -12.90 -22.27 4.01
CA ARG A 32 -13.18 -20.84 3.82
C ARG A 32 -12.49 -20.30 2.58
N ILE A 33 -13.15 -19.35 1.94
CA ILE A 33 -12.56 -18.57 0.85
C ILE A 33 -11.77 -17.44 1.46
N ILE A 34 -10.45 -17.44 1.21
CA ILE A 34 -9.50 -16.44 1.74
C ILE A 34 -9.06 -15.52 0.60
N TYR A 35 -9.16 -14.23 0.83
CA TYR A 35 -8.73 -13.20 -0.10
C TYR A 35 -7.39 -12.62 0.33
N LEU A 36 -6.37 -12.79 -0.50
CA LEU A 36 -5.05 -12.19 -0.32
C LEU A 36 -4.93 -10.96 -1.22
N VAL A 37 -4.88 -9.78 -0.63
CA VAL A 37 -4.79 -8.52 -1.39
C VAL A 37 -3.39 -7.94 -1.23
N PRO A 38 -2.49 -8.12 -2.20
CA PRO A 38 -1.18 -7.48 -2.16
C PRO A 38 -1.34 -5.96 -2.34
N ARG A 39 -0.55 -5.19 -1.59
CA ARG A 39 -0.57 -3.72 -1.62
C ARG A 39 0.83 -3.18 -1.90
N PHE A 40 1.50 -3.74 -2.91
CA PHE A 40 2.90 -3.42 -3.23
C PHE A 40 3.12 -1.94 -3.52
N LEU A 41 2.28 -1.34 -4.35
CA LEU A 41 2.35 0.07 -4.70
C LEU A 41 2.16 0.95 -3.47
N PHE A 42 1.15 0.67 -2.66
CA PHE A 42 0.87 1.43 -1.44
C PHE A 42 2.04 1.35 -0.46
N MET A 43 2.58 0.16 -0.21
CA MET A 43 3.75 -0.04 0.63
C MET A 43 4.98 0.73 0.10
N TYR A 44 5.20 0.69 -1.22
CA TYR A 44 6.27 1.46 -1.85
C TYR A 44 6.12 2.96 -1.66
N LEU A 45 4.90 3.51 -1.81
CA LEU A 45 4.61 4.93 -1.60
C LEU A 45 4.86 5.36 -0.15
N LEU A 46 4.52 4.53 0.83
CA LEU A 46 4.80 4.80 2.24
C LEU A 46 6.31 4.79 2.52
N PHE A 47 7.06 3.84 1.94
CA PHE A 47 8.53 3.85 2.03
C PHE A 47 9.14 5.08 1.35
N LEU A 48 8.60 5.51 0.22
CA LEU A 48 9.02 6.73 -0.48
C LEU A 48 8.79 7.97 0.39
N ALA A 49 7.65 8.05 1.10
CA ALA A 49 7.33 9.14 2.03
C ALA A 49 8.33 9.26 3.18
N VAL A 50 8.83 8.11 3.67
CA VAL A 50 9.75 8.06 4.80
C VAL A 50 11.21 8.26 4.37
N TYR A 51 11.65 7.56 3.33
CA TYR A 51 13.08 7.47 3.00
C TYR A 51 13.53 8.41 1.90
N TYR A 52 12.62 8.93 1.07
CA TYR A 52 12.98 9.83 -0.03
C TYR A 52 12.49 11.26 0.18
N ASP A 53 11.26 11.54 -0.20
CA ASP A 53 10.66 12.88 -0.14
C ASP A 53 9.14 12.78 0.04
N ARG A 54 8.64 13.44 1.09
CA ARG A 54 7.21 13.46 1.43
C ARG A 54 6.36 14.09 0.32
N LYS A 55 6.83 15.21 -0.28
CA LYS A 55 6.05 15.94 -1.28
C LYS A 55 5.86 15.09 -2.54
N LYS A 56 6.92 14.42 -3.00
CA LYS A 56 6.85 13.53 -4.16
C LYS A 56 5.98 12.32 -3.90
N SER A 57 6.08 11.72 -2.71
CA SER A 57 5.22 10.60 -2.32
C SER A 57 3.73 10.97 -2.30
N ILE A 58 3.39 12.18 -1.83
CA ILE A 58 2.02 12.69 -1.87
C ILE A 58 1.54 12.85 -3.33
N ILE A 59 2.36 13.43 -4.20
CA ILE A 59 2.02 13.61 -5.62
C ILE A 59 1.80 12.25 -6.29
N TYR A 60 2.70 11.29 -6.06
CA TYR A 60 2.53 9.93 -6.57
C TYR A 60 1.31 9.25 -5.95
N GLY A 61 1.03 9.47 -4.67
CA GLY A 61 -0.16 8.97 -4.00
C GLY A 61 -1.46 9.45 -4.67
N VAL A 62 -1.53 10.73 -5.03
CA VAL A 62 -2.69 11.27 -5.77
C VAL A 62 -2.78 10.66 -7.17
N ILE A 63 -1.68 10.65 -7.94
CA ILE A 63 -1.67 10.15 -9.31
C ILE A 63 -2.05 8.65 -9.35
N PHE A 64 -1.37 7.83 -8.57
CA PHE A 64 -1.62 6.39 -8.55
C PHE A 64 -2.92 6.02 -7.84
N GLY A 65 -3.36 6.82 -6.85
CA GLY A 65 -4.67 6.69 -6.25
C GLY A 65 -5.80 6.93 -7.26
N LEU A 66 -5.69 7.98 -8.08
CA LEU A 66 -6.63 8.24 -9.17
C LEU A 66 -6.61 7.11 -10.22
N LEU A 67 -5.43 6.61 -10.58
CA LEU A 67 -5.33 5.47 -11.49
C LEU A 67 -6.00 4.22 -10.88
N TYR A 68 -5.83 4.00 -9.58
CA TYR A 68 -6.47 2.90 -8.88
C TYR A 68 -8.00 3.02 -8.89
N ASP A 69 -8.51 4.22 -8.62
CA ASP A 69 -9.93 4.53 -8.63
C ASP A 69 -10.57 4.28 -10.01
N VAL A 70 -9.88 4.71 -11.09
CA VAL A 70 -10.39 4.60 -12.46
C VAL A 70 -10.28 3.19 -13.03
N PHE A 71 -9.17 2.49 -12.77
CA PHE A 71 -8.90 1.19 -13.41
C PHE A 71 -9.39 -0.02 -12.62
N TYR A 72 -9.57 0.11 -11.29
CA TYR A 72 -9.85 -1.07 -10.45
C TYR A 72 -11.14 -0.99 -9.65
N ILE A 73 -11.71 0.19 -9.42
CA ILE A 73 -12.84 0.34 -8.49
C ILE A 73 -14.04 1.05 -9.12
N ASP A 74 -13.85 1.83 -10.16
CA ASP A 74 -14.88 2.67 -10.81
C ASP A 74 -15.53 3.73 -9.86
N ILE A 75 -14.90 4.01 -8.72
CA ILE A 75 -15.32 5.04 -7.77
C ILE A 75 -14.18 6.02 -7.59
N ILE A 76 -14.33 7.22 -8.17
CA ILE A 76 -13.29 8.25 -8.15
C ILE A 76 -13.24 8.95 -6.80
N GLY A 77 -12.04 9.03 -6.20
CA GLY A 77 -11.76 9.79 -5.00
C GLY A 77 -11.38 8.96 -3.78
N LEU A 78 -11.64 7.65 -3.75
CA LEU A 78 -11.38 6.81 -2.59
C LEU A 78 -9.86 6.63 -2.36
N TYR A 79 -9.16 6.01 -3.30
CA TYR A 79 -7.71 5.82 -3.21
C TYR A 79 -6.93 7.10 -3.47
N ALA A 80 -7.46 8.00 -4.32
CA ALA A 80 -6.87 9.31 -4.57
C ALA A 80 -6.74 10.17 -3.30
N VAL A 81 -7.58 9.93 -2.29
CA VAL A 81 -7.52 10.58 -0.98
C VAL A 81 -6.74 9.74 0.02
N LEU A 82 -7.00 8.42 0.10
CA LEU A 82 -6.40 7.55 1.13
C LEU A 82 -4.89 7.39 0.98
N TYR A 83 -4.38 7.28 -0.25
CA TYR A 83 -2.94 7.12 -0.50
C TYR A 83 -2.11 8.32 -0.05
N PRO A 84 -2.42 9.57 -0.51
CA PRO A 84 -1.66 10.73 -0.07
C PRO A 84 -1.83 11.03 1.42
N LEU A 85 -3.03 10.81 2.00
CA LEU A 85 -3.23 10.95 3.44
C LEU A 85 -2.32 10.02 4.24
N SER A 86 -2.26 8.76 3.87
CA SER A 86 -1.38 7.78 4.51
C SER A 86 0.09 8.18 4.41
N CYS A 87 0.53 8.70 3.25
CA CYS A 87 1.89 9.24 3.08
C CYS A 87 2.17 10.42 4.01
N ILE A 88 1.18 11.31 4.22
CA ILE A 88 1.27 12.43 5.15
C ILE A 88 1.42 11.94 6.60
N PHE A 89 0.57 11.00 7.00
CA PHE A 89 0.57 10.52 8.38
C PHE A 89 1.84 9.73 8.72
N ILE A 90 2.22 8.75 7.91
CA ILE A 90 3.42 7.96 8.17
C ILE A 90 4.68 8.84 8.24
N SER A 91 4.81 9.83 7.34
CA SER A 91 5.96 10.73 7.33
C SER A 91 6.00 11.64 8.57
N LYS A 92 4.83 12.01 9.12
CA LYS A 92 4.76 12.75 10.39
C LYS A 92 5.15 11.85 11.57
N ILE A 93 4.56 10.66 11.67
CA ILE A 93 4.80 9.72 12.77
C ILE A 93 6.29 9.36 12.85
N VAL A 94 6.91 8.98 11.73
CA VAL A 94 8.31 8.58 11.68
C VAL A 94 9.26 9.74 12.00
N LYS A 95 8.85 10.99 11.85
CA LYS A 95 9.63 12.15 12.26
C LYS A 95 9.84 12.21 13.78
N TYR A 96 8.88 11.71 14.57
CA TYR A 96 8.96 11.67 16.04
C TYR A 96 9.54 10.36 16.58
N ILE A 97 9.52 9.30 15.78
CA ILE A 97 10.06 7.98 16.12
C ILE A 97 11.32 7.77 15.28
N GLN A 98 12.12 6.78 15.57
CA GLN A 98 13.31 6.46 14.77
C GLN A 98 12.95 5.92 13.37
N GLN A 99 13.73 6.32 12.35
CA GLN A 99 13.64 5.77 10.98
C GLN A 99 14.30 4.38 10.86
N SER A 100 14.01 3.47 11.80
CA SER A 100 14.46 2.08 11.68
C SER A 100 13.61 1.31 10.66
N LEU A 101 14.19 0.31 10.00
CA LEU A 101 13.44 -0.50 9.04
C LEU A 101 12.27 -1.23 9.72
N ALA A 102 12.50 -1.76 10.91
CA ALA A 102 11.47 -2.49 11.67
C ALA A 102 10.26 -1.60 11.99
N ILE A 103 10.50 -0.38 12.49
CA ILE A 103 9.42 0.58 12.81
C ILE A 103 8.64 0.95 11.55
N VAL A 104 9.34 1.25 10.45
CA VAL A 104 8.69 1.61 9.18
C VAL A 104 7.87 0.44 8.63
N THR A 105 8.37 -0.79 8.74
CA THR A 105 7.63 -2.00 8.35
C THR A 105 6.36 -2.17 9.18
N ILE A 106 6.44 -2.08 10.51
CA ILE A 106 5.27 -2.19 11.40
C ILE A 106 4.23 -1.11 11.08
N LEU A 107 4.67 0.15 10.92
CA LEU A 107 3.78 1.24 10.55
C LEU A 107 3.15 1.02 9.17
N THR A 108 3.91 0.53 8.20
CA THR A 108 3.39 0.25 6.86
C THR A 108 2.31 -0.83 6.91
N VAL A 109 2.52 -1.91 7.66
CA VAL A 109 1.50 -2.96 7.87
C VAL A 109 0.25 -2.39 8.56
N PHE A 110 0.45 -1.54 9.56
CA PHE A 110 -0.66 -0.85 10.22
C PHE A 110 -1.47 0.01 9.23
N PHE A 111 -0.79 0.77 8.35
CA PHE A 111 -1.49 1.56 7.32
C PHE A 111 -2.16 0.69 6.25
N VAL A 112 -1.63 -0.49 5.92
CA VAL A 112 -2.30 -1.46 5.05
C VAL A 112 -3.58 -1.96 5.71
N ALA A 113 -3.54 -2.31 7.00
CA ALA A 113 -4.73 -2.73 7.73
C ALA A 113 -5.78 -1.61 7.81
N LEU A 114 -5.34 -0.38 8.09
CA LEU A 114 -6.22 0.78 8.14
C LEU A 114 -6.86 1.06 6.77
N LEU A 115 -6.10 0.96 5.68
CA LEU A 115 -6.59 1.12 4.32
C LEU A 115 -7.70 0.11 4.01
N GLU A 116 -7.49 -1.18 4.30
CA GLU A 116 -8.48 -2.25 4.06
C GLU A 116 -9.75 -2.03 4.90
N LEU A 117 -9.61 -1.62 6.17
CA LEU A 117 -10.75 -1.31 7.04
C LEU A 117 -11.56 -0.12 6.50
N VAL A 118 -10.91 0.98 6.13
CA VAL A 118 -11.60 2.16 5.60
C VAL A 118 -12.32 1.84 4.29
N ILE A 119 -11.70 1.04 3.41
CA ILE A 119 -12.33 0.59 2.17
C ILE A 119 -13.54 -0.29 2.47
N TYR A 120 -13.42 -1.26 3.38
CA TYR A 120 -14.54 -2.13 3.77
C TYR A 120 -15.70 -1.31 4.32
N GLU A 121 -15.45 -0.41 5.28
CA GLU A 121 -16.47 0.46 5.88
C GLU A 121 -17.15 1.34 4.83
N PHE A 122 -16.38 1.92 3.91
CA PHE A 122 -16.92 2.71 2.81
C PHE A 122 -17.90 1.90 1.95
N PHE A 123 -17.50 0.70 1.50
CA PHE A 123 -18.36 -0.17 0.69
C PHE A 123 -19.56 -0.73 1.47
N PHE A 124 -19.40 -0.94 2.76
CA PHE A 124 -20.50 -1.35 3.64
C PHE A 124 -21.55 -0.23 3.79
N LEU A 125 -21.10 1.02 4.03
CA LEU A 125 -21.97 2.18 4.18
C LEU A 125 -22.80 2.49 2.93
N ILE A 126 -22.23 2.32 1.74
CA ILE A 126 -22.96 2.51 0.47
C ILE A 126 -23.77 1.28 0.05
N SER A 127 -23.87 0.27 0.94
CA SER A 127 -24.60 -0.99 0.70
C SER A 127 -24.09 -1.78 -0.54
N PHE A 128 -22.83 -1.58 -0.92
CA PHE A 128 -22.20 -2.30 -2.03
C PHE A 128 -21.74 -3.70 -1.61
N THR A 129 -21.50 -3.91 -0.31
CA THR A 129 -21.20 -5.22 0.26
C THR A 129 -22.11 -5.52 1.46
N SER A 130 -22.50 -6.78 1.60
CA SER A 130 -23.28 -7.30 2.74
C SER A 130 -22.47 -8.24 3.63
N ILE A 131 -21.14 -8.35 3.38
CA ILE A 131 -20.25 -9.23 4.16
C ILE A 131 -20.18 -8.70 5.59
N GLY A 132 -20.42 -9.56 6.57
CA GLY A 132 -20.30 -9.19 7.98
C GLY A 132 -18.86 -8.88 8.38
N MET A 133 -18.69 -8.05 9.41
CA MET A 133 -17.37 -7.65 9.91
C MET A 133 -16.49 -8.86 10.28
N GLU A 134 -17.06 -9.88 10.92
CA GLU A 134 -16.32 -11.09 11.31
C GLU A 134 -15.78 -11.84 10.08
N ASP A 135 -16.61 -12.04 9.07
CA ASP A 135 -16.20 -12.70 7.83
C ASP A 135 -15.16 -11.87 7.08
N PHE A 136 -15.30 -10.54 7.04
CA PHE A 136 -14.30 -9.66 6.46
C PHE A 136 -12.95 -9.77 7.20
N LEU A 137 -12.96 -9.76 8.53
CA LEU A 137 -11.73 -9.86 9.32
C LEU A 137 -11.00 -11.19 9.04
N LEU A 138 -11.72 -12.31 9.06
CA LEU A 138 -11.13 -13.65 8.95
C LEU A 138 -10.78 -14.02 7.50
N SER A 139 -11.62 -13.65 6.53
CA SER A 139 -11.43 -14.06 5.15
C SER A 139 -10.57 -13.09 4.33
N ARG A 140 -10.44 -11.83 4.75
CA ARG A 140 -9.72 -10.83 3.96
C ARG A 140 -8.68 -10.04 4.75
N LEU A 141 -9.03 -9.39 5.87
CA LEU A 141 -8.14 -8.48 6.56
C LEU A 141 -6.92 -9.20 7.13
N VAL A 142 -7.13 -10.24 7.95
CA VAL A 142 -6.04 -10.98 8.60
C VAL A 142 -5.12 -11.63 7.57
N PRO A 143 -5.61 -12.39 6.56
CA PRO A 143 -4.75 -12.95 5.52
C PRO A 143 -3.99 -11.88 4.72
N THR A 144 -4.62 -10.76 4.42
CA THR A 144 -3.99 -9.64 3.71
C THR A 144 -2.84 -9.03 4.54
N ILE A 145 -3.03 -8.84 5.85
CA ILE A 145 -1.98 -8.37 6.75
C ILE A 145 -0.79 -9.32 6.74
N PHE A 146 -1.03 -10.62 6.90
CA PHE A 146 0.05 -11.62 6.89
C PHE A 146 0.81 -11.65 5.57
N ALA A 147 0.11 -11.64 4.44
CA ALA A 147 0.72 -11.63 3.12
C ALA A 147 1.59 -10.38 2.91
N ASN A 148 1.06 -9.19 3.22
CA ASN A 148 1.82 -7.95 3.07
C ASN A 148 2.98 -7.83 4.05
N LEU A 149 2.87 -8.36 5.28
CA LEU A 149 3.98 -8.46 6.22
C LEU A 149 5.09 -9.36 5.66
N LEU A 150 4.76 -10.52 5.12
CA LEU A 150 5.72 -11.43 4.49
C LEU A 150 6.43 -10.74 3.30
N PHE A 151 5.69 -10.06 2.44
CA PHE A 151 6.28 -9.29 1.34
C PHE A 151 7.19 -8.17 1.86
N LEU A 152 6.84 -7.47 2.94
CA LEU A 152 7.69 -6.43 3.51
C LEU A 152 8.96 -6.97 4.17
N ILE A 153 8.92 -8.16 4.75
CA ILE A 153 10.12 -8.82 5.27
C ILE A 153 11.09 -9.10 4.11
N LEU A 154 10.59 -9.55 2.96
CA LEU A 154 11.40 -9.87 1.79
C LEU A 154 11.84 -8.62 1.01
N LEU A 155 10.92 -7.71 0.75
CA LEU A 155 11.11 -6.56 -0.15
C LEU A 155 11.44 -5.25 0.58
N GLY A 156 11.14 -5.13 1.87
CA GLY A 156 11.30 -3.88 2.62
C GLY A 156 12.76 -3.39 2.68
N TRP A 157 13.72 -4.31 2.78
CA TRP A 157 15.14 -3.97 2.71
C TRP A 157 15.51 -3.47 1.30
N ILE A 158 14.98 -4.12 0.26
CA ILE A 158 15.19 -3.75 -1.15
C ILE A 158 14.62 -2.35 -1.41
N PHE A 159 13.39 -2.08 -0.96
CA PHE A 159 12.76 -0.76 -1.09
C PHE A 159 13.57 0.33 -0.38
N LYS A 160 13.95 0.09 0.87
CA LYS A 160 14.77 1.04 1.64
C LYS A 160 16.10 1.33 0.96
N TYR A 161 16.83 0.28 0.55
CA TYR A 161 18.14 0.41 -0.11
C TYR A 161 18.01 1.17 -1.43
N PHE A 162 17.08 0.75 -2.29
CA PHE A 162 16.80 1.37 -3.58
C PHE A 162 16.46 2.85 -3.43
N ILE A 163 15.53 3.19 -2.53
CA ILE A 163 15.05 4.56 -2.33
C ILE A 163 16.16 5.45 -1.73
N LYS A 164 16.90 4.99 -0.72
CA LYS A 164 18.01 5.75 -0.12
C LYS A 164 19.13 6.02 -1.10
N THR A 165 19.53 5.02 -1.88
CA THR A 165 20.58 5.18 -2.89
C THR A 165 20.19 6.25 -3.90
N ARG A 166 18.91 6.32 -4.31
CA ARG A 166 18.41 7.35 -5.23
C ARG A 166 18.36 8.74 -4.60
N LYS A 167 18.07 8.85 -3.33
CA LYS A 167 18.14 10.12 -2.60
C LYS A 167 19.55 10.70 -2.59
N LEU A 168 20.55 9.89 -2.29
CA LEU A 168 21.96 10.29 -2.29
C LEU A 168 22.47 10.74 -3.66
N GLN A 169 21.97 10.13 -4.74
CA GLN A 169 22.35 10.50 -6.10
C GLN A 169 21.60 11.71 -6.66
N SER A 170 20.60 12.22 -5.97
CA SER A 170 19.77 13.37 -6.38
C SER A 170 20.17 14.68 -5.70
N VAL A 171 21.11 14.63 -4.74
CA VAL A 171 21.76 15.78 -4.08
C VAL A 171 23.03 16.11 -4.84
#